data_1ef774b847d809eeba26bfdeca041ce2
#
_entry.id   1ef774b847d809eeba26bfdeca041ce2
#
_cell.length_a   1.000
_cell.length_b   1.000
_cell.length_c   1.000
_cell.angle_alpha   90.00
_cell.angle_beta   90.00
_cell.angle_gamma   90.00
#
_symmetry.space_group_name_H-M   'P 1'
#
loop_
_entity.id
_entity.type
_entity.pdbx_description
1 polymer ?
#
loop_
_entity_poly.entity_id
_entity_poly.type
_entity_poly.pdbx_seq_one_letter_code
_entity_poly.pdbx_strand_id
1 'polypeptide(L)'
;MNNQNETQNQMPADAPHAVSALSAPSTKMIAIGAIAALMLAAQAQATSFFFSTGDPDGKIATLSRPTSTAGLQTETADDLVVTQSIVINQATFTGLLPVGAPLSSITNVEIEFYHVFPGDSDTNRTPNVPTRANSPGDVEIAGATRDGASGTLSFGATLVSASFKATNSVVNGINPGQTPFTGGEGAVTGEVVTVTVTFNPAVALPAGHYFFRPEVALGRGDFLWLSAPRPIVAPGTPFLGDLQTWIRNDALAPDWLRIGTDITHQGPFNAAFSLSGETDEDGDGVPDSADLCPGTPSGSIVDADGCSIDQIAPCAGPASGGKWKNHGQYVSTVVHAVQEFVEQGLITQEQAVAIVVQAAHSSCGRQTR
;
A
#
# COMPACT_ATOMS: atom_id res chain seq x y z
N MET A 1 5.13 51.61 -44.09
CA MET A 1 4.89 51.04 -45.42
C MET A 1 4.03 49.81 -45.16
N ASN A 2 2.74 49.99 -45.21
CA ASN A 2 1.78 49.65 -46.28
C ASN A 2 1.64 48.12 -46.43
N ASN A 3 0.53 47.46 -46.44
CA ASN A 3 -0.92 47.77 -46.57
C ASN A 3 -1.66 46.45 -46.38
N GLN A 4 -2.71 46.37 -45.55
CA GLN A 4 -4.14 46.27 -45.98
C GLN A 4 -4.43 45.28 -47.12
N ASN A 5 -5.28 44.25 -46.91
CA ASN A 5 -6.64 44.32 -47.48
C ASN A 5 -7.54 43.17 -46.93
N GLU A 6 -8.71 43.65 -46.52
CA GLU A 6 -9.96 42.92 -46.30
C GLU A 6 -10.52 42.34 -47.61
N THR A 7 -11.33 41.31 -47.52
CA THR A 7 -12.57 41.25 -48.29
C THR A 7 -13.63 40.36 -47.62
N GLN A 8 -14.70 41.00 -47.21
CA GLN A 8 -16.04 40.44 -46.93
C GLN A 8 -16.63 39.83 -48.19
N ASN A 9 -17.50 38.82 -48.07
CA ASN A 9 -18.71 38.80 -48.89
C ASN A 9 -19.86 38.01 -48.23
N GLN A 10 -21.01 38.65 -48.42
CA GLN A 10 -22.33 38.50 -47.84
C GLN A 10 -23.13 37.28 -48.36
N MET A 11 -24.18 36.96 -47.55
CA MET A 11 -25.35 36.15 -47.87
C MET A 11 -26.13 36.63 -49.14
N PRO A 12 -27.10 35.81 -49.64
CA PRO A 12 -28.47 36.14 -49.28
C PRO A 12 -29.42 34.97 -48.92
N ALA A 13 -30.50 35.39 -48.24
CA ALA A 13 -31.65 34.63 -47.85
C ALA A 13 -32.60 34.39 -49.05
N ASP A 14 -33.42 33.33 -48.93
CA ASP A 14 -34.87 33.38 -49.34
C ASP A 14 -35.63 32.14 -48.76
N ALA A 15 -36.74 32.43 -48.11
CA ALA A 15 -37.90 31.58 -47.85
C ALA A 15 -39.04 32.09 -48.84
N PRO A 16 -40.27 31.58 -48.88
CA PRO A 16 -40.96 30.50 -48.17
C PRO A 16 -41.84 29.59 -49.11
N HIS A 17 -42.52 28.56 -48.57
CA HIS A 17 -43.93 28.25 -48.93
C HIS A 17 -44.51 27.15 -48.00
N ALA A 18 -45.61 27.51 -47.38
CA ALA A 18 -46.53 26.65 -46.64
C ALA A 18 -47.43 25.86 -47.62
N VAL A 19 -48.00 24.75 -47.19
CA VAL A 19 -49.41 24.32 -47.33
C VAL A 19 -49.68 22.97 -46.69
N SER A 20 -50.57 22.98 -45.77
CA SER A 20 -51.80 22.25 -45.51
C SER A 20 -51.79 20.97 -44.69
N ALA A 21 -52.65 21.06 -43.70
CA ALA A 21 -53.14 20.10 -42.78
C ALA A 21 -53.94 18.94 -43.41
N LEU A 22 -53.82 17.76 -42.78
CA LEU A 22 -54.88 16.74 -42.80
C LEU A 22 -54.98 16.08 -41.43
N SER A 23 -56.21 16.00 -40.98
CA SER A 23 -56.73 15.63 -39.67
C SER A 23 -56.61 14.14 -39.29
N ALA A 24 -56.65 13.93 -38.00
CA ALA A 24 -56.59 12.74 -37.17
C ALA A 24 -57.45 11.52 -37.56
N PRO A 25 -57.17 10.35 -36.91
CA PRO A 25 -58.00 10.01 -35.74
C PRO A 25 -57.22 9.52 -34.51
N SER A 26 -57.80 9.82 -33.38
CA SER A 26 -57.42 9.44 -32.02
C SER A 26 -57.46 7.94 -31.78
N THR A 27 -56.29 7.39 -31.40
CA THR A 27 -56.28 6.07 -30.72
C THR A 27 -55.65 6.29 -29.36
N LYS A 28 -56.44 6.04 -28.30
CA LYS A 28 -55.98 6.06 -26.91
C LYS A 28 -54.99 4.89 -26.72
N MET A 29 -53.72 5.19 -26.67
CA MET A 29 -52.68 4.28 -26.14
C MET A 29 -52.54 4.57 -24.67
N ILE A 30 -52.86 3.56 -23.86
CA ILE A 30 -52.56 3.50 -22.43
C ILE A 30 -51.03 3.36 -22.33
N ALA A 31 -50.40 4.43 -21.90
CA ALA A 31 -48.95 4.37 -21.54
C ALA A 31 -48.79 3.61 -20.22
N ILE A 32 -48.43 2.37 -20.29
CA ILE A 32 -47.88 1.63 -19.15
C ILE A 32 -46.43 2.15 -18.98
N GLY A 33 -46.28 3.08 -18.04
CA GLY A 33 -44.96 3.55 -17.63
C GLY A 33 -44.16 2.43 -16.94
N ALA A 34 -43.28 1.81 -17.68
CA ALA A 34 -42.20 1.02 -17.09
C ALA A 34 -41.18 2.00 -16.53
N ILE A 35 -41.23 2.27 -15.23
CA ILE A 35 -40.15 2.90 -14.49
C ILE A 35 -39.04 1.84 -14.38
N ALA A 36 -38.14 1.82 -15.34
CA ALA A 36 -36.88 1.15 -15.19
C ALA A 36 -36.07 1.98 -14.17
N ALA A 37 -36.05 1.54 -12.91
CA ALA A 37 -35.08 2.03 -11.95
C ALA A 37 -33.70 1.60 -12.45
N LEU A 38 -32.96 2.50 -13.10
CA LEU A 38 -31.53 2.37 -13.29
C LEU A 38 -30.91 2.43 -11.89
N MET A 39 -30.60 1.29 -11.32
CA MET A 39 -29.59 1.19 -10.28
C MET A 39 -28.27 1.54 -10.98
N LEU A 40 -27.83 2.81 -10.91
CA LEU A 40 -26.44 3.14 -11.09
C LEU A 40 -25.73 2.50 -9.90
N ALA A 41 -25.18 1.32 -10.09
CA ALA A 41 -24.07 0.89 -9.28
C ALA A 41 -22.97 1.94 -9.52
N ALA A 42 -22.71 2.78 -8.54
CA ALA A 42 -21.51 3.59 -8.52
C ALA A 42 -20.36 2.58 -8.52
N GLN A 43 -19.75 2.38 -9.68
CA GLN A 43 -18.47 1.69 -9.71
C GLN A 43 -17.51 2.61 -8.97
N ALA A 44 -17.03 2.15 -7.82
CA ALA A 44 -15.93 2.80 -7.14
C ALA A 44 -14.80 2.90 -8.17
N GLN A 45 -14.42 4.13 -8.52
CA GLN A 45 -13.29 4.32 -9.43
C GLN A 45 -12.04 4.04 -8.61
N ALA A 46 -11.33 2.98 -8.95
CA ALA A 46 -10.02 2.70 -8.41
C ALA A 46 -9.16 3.97 -8.48
N THR A 47 -8.84 4.51 -7.32
CA THR A 47 -7.94 5.64 -7.24
C THR A 47 -6.54 5.07 -7.02
N SER A 48 -5.62 5.36 -7.95
CA SER A 48 -4.23 4.92 -7.81
C SER A 48 -3.60 5.60 -6.60
N PHE A 49 -2.94 4.82 -5.77
CA PHE A 49 -2.10 5.33 -4.68
C PHE A 49 -0.66 5.47 -5.17
N PHE A 50 -0.04 6.60 -4.84
CA PHE A 50 1.37 6.83 -5.06
C PHE A 50 1.96 7.69 -3.95
N PHE A 51 3.07 7.23 -3.38
CA PHE A 51 3.87 7.95 -2.40
C PHE A 51 5.33 7.97 -2.86
N SER A 52 6.06 9.07 -2.63
CA SER A 52 7.49 9.14 -2.92
C SER A 52 8.17 10.19 -2.02
N THR A 53 9.35 9.87 -1.55
CA THR A 53 10.24 10.79 -0.84
C THR A 53 11.16 11.59 -1.79
N GLY A 54 11.15 11.26 -3.09
CA GLY A 54 11.97 11.91 -4.13
C GLY A 54 13.30 11.20 -4.38
N ASP A 55 14.13 11.88 -5.17
CA ASP A 55 15.44 11.37 -5.60
C ASP A 55 16.52 11.54 -4.53
N PRO A 56 17.59 10.73 -4.57
CA PRO A 56 18.72 10.87 -3.64
C PRO A 56 19.36 12.27 -3.63
N ASP A 57 19.62 12.79 -2.43
CA ASP A 57 20.20 14.12 -2.22
C ASP A 57 21.74 14.12 -2.02
N GLY A 58 22.35 12.95 -1.96
CA GLY A 58 23.80 12.78 -1.82
C GLY A 58 24.37 13.10 -0.43
N LYS A 59 23.53 13.20 0.60
CA LYS A 59 24.02 13.54 1.94
C LYS A 59 24.42 12.32 2.75
N ILE A 60 23.53 11.34 2.88
CA ILE A 60 23.74 10.18 3.75
C ILE A 60 23.45 8.90 2.97
N ALA A 61 24.24 7.87 3.25
CA ALA A 61 24.03 6.51 2.81
C ALA A 61 24.01 5.59 4.03
N THR A 62 22.97 4.78 4.20
CA THR A 62 22.74 3.98 5.42
C THR A 62 22.68 2.50 5.11
N LEU A 63 23.30 1.70 5.97
CA LEU A 63 23.29 0.24 5.83
C LEU A 63 21.89 -0.33 6.07
N SER A 64 21.45 -1.21 5.16
CA SER A 64 20.26 -2.02 5.35
C SER A 64 20.50 -3.42 4.75
N ARG A 65 20.84 -4.38 5.61
CA ARG A 65 21.23 -5.73 5.21
C ARG A 65 20.85 -6.78 6.24
N PRO A 66 20.58 -8.03 5.84
CA PRO A 66 20.38 -9.16 6.75
C PRO A 66 21.68 -9.55 7.50
N THR A 67 21.55 -10.33 8.55
CA THR A 67 22.67 -10.99 9.19
C THR A 67 23.48 -11.76 8.16
N SER A 68 24.79 -11.55 8.16
CA SER A 68 25.71 -12.22 7.24
C SER A 68 27.03 -12.55 7.93
N THR A 69 27.91 -13.28 7.23
CA THR A 69 29.28 -13.50 7.69
C THR A 69 30.09 -12.21 7.80
N ALA A 70 29.65 -11.14 7.17
CA ALA A 70 30.29 -9.83 7.20
C ALA A 70 29.88 -8.96 8.39
N GLY A 71 28.77 -9.28 9.09
CA GLY A 71 28.32 -8.53 10.26
C GLY A 71 26.86 -8.80 10.67
N LEU A 72 26.43 -8.06 11.68
CA LEU A 72 25.09 -8.11 12.23
C LEU A 72 24.05 -7.64 11.22
N GLN A 73 22.81 -8.10 11.36
CA GLN A 73 21.67 -7.48 10.73
C GLN A 73 21.68 -5.99 11.08
N THR A 74 21.40 -5.17 10.09
CA THR A 74 21.26 -3.73 10.26
C THR A 74 20.06 -3.30 9.45
N GLU A 75 19.12 -2.66 10.11
CA GLU A 75 17.84 -2.26 9.57
C GLU A 75 17.75 -0.74 9.52
N THR A 76 17.43 -0.21 8.36
CA THR A 76 17.10 1.22 8.19
C THR A 76 15.63 1.32 7.79
N ALA A 77 14.87 2.17 8.49
CA ALA A 77 13.46 2.38 8.25
C ALA A 77 13.15 3.87 8.08
N ASP A 78 12.23 4.20 7.19
CA ASP A 78 11.75 5.55 6.96
C ASP A 78 10.22 5.59 6.86
N ASP A 79 9.61 6.72 7.23
CA ASP A 79 8.18 6.80 7.46
C ASP A 79 7.36 7.19 6.23
N LEU A 80 6.08 6.80 6.29
CA LEU A 80 5.04 7.23 5.37
C LEU A 80 3.71 7.43 6.11
N VAL A 81 2.90 8.36 5.63
CA VAL A 81 1.53 8.58 6.11
C VAL A 81 0.53 8.13 5.05
N VAL A 82 -0.41 7.29 5.45
CA VAL A 82 -1.50 6.80 4.64
C VAL A 82 -2.80 7.39 5.16
N THR A 83 -3.50 8.16 4.34
CA THR A 83 -4.71 8.90 4.76
C THR A 83 -6.01 8.12 4.61
N GLN A 84 -5.98 7.01 3.89
CA GLN A 84 -7.07 6.06 3.68
C GLN A 84 -6.48 4.66 3.53
N SER A 85 -7.28 3.62 3.67
CA SER A 85 -6.80 2.25 3.42
C SER A 85 -6.32 2.09 1.99
N ILE A 86 -5.25 1.33 1.83
CA ILE A 86 -4.58 1.09 0.54
C ILE A 86 -4.10 -0.35 0.44
N VAL A 87 -3.96 -0.81 -0.80
CA VAL A 87 -3.28 -2.07 -1.14
C VAL A 87 -2.04 -1.72 -1.98
N ILE A 88 -0.86 -1.93 -1.40
CA ILE A 88 0.44 -1.65 -2.05
C ILE A 88 0.86 -2.87 -2.84
N ASN A 89 1.10 -2.73 -4.12
CA ASN A 89 1.54 -3.80 -5.00
C ASN A 89 3.01 -3.66 -5.43
N GLN A 90 3.59 -2.47 -5.33
CA GLN A 90 4.96 -2.21 -5.74
C GLN A 90 5.65 -1.19 -4.83
N ALA A 91 6.97 -1.36 -4.65
CA ALA A 91 7.84 -0.35 -4.07
C ALA A 91 9.10 -0.17 -4.91
N THR A 92 9.69 1.03 -4.83
CA THR A 92 11.06 1.27 -5.30
C THR A 92 11.88 1.92 -4.20
N PHE A 93 13.15 1.64 -4.16
CA PHE A 93 14.09 2.34 -3.29
C PHE A 93 15.45 2.45 -3.94
N THR A 94 16.19 3.51 -3.63
CA THR A 94 17.42 3.84 -4.33
C THR A 94 18.60 3.83 -3.37
N GLY A 95 19.67 3.11 -3.74
CA GLY A 95 20.85 2.96 -2.91
C GLY A 95 22.13 2.75 -3.69
N LEU A 96 23.22 2.55 -2.97
CA LEU A 96 24.53 2.29 -3.52
C LEU A 96 24.87 0.81 -3.46
N LEU A 97 25.34 0.28 -4.58
CA LEU A 97 26.15 -0.93 -4.63
C LEU A 97 27.64 -0.58 -4.55
N PRO A 98 28.51 -1.50 -4.08
CA PRO A 98 29.95 -1.34 -4.21
C PRO A 98 30.35 -1.09 -5.67
N VAL A 99 31.35 -0.25 -5.89
CA VAL A 99 31.84 0.05 -7.24
C VAL A 99 32.26 -1.24 -7.97
N GLY A 100 31.72 -1.42 -9.19
CA GLY A 100 31.98 -2.60 -10.01
C GLY A 100 31.19 -3.86 -9.61
N ALA A 101 30.24 -3.75 -8.68
CA ALA A 101 29.37 -4.87 -8.33
C ALA A 101 28.31 -5.07 -9.43
N PRO A 102 28.17 -6.28 -10.00
CA PRO A 102 27.12 -6.53 -10.95
C PRO A 102 25.74 -6.49 -10.27
N LEU A 103 24.69 -6.09 -10.98
CA LEU A 103 23.32 -6.09 -10.44
C LEU A 103 22.89 -7.48 -9.92
N SER A 104 23.41 -8.57 -10.50
CA SER A 104 23.22 -9.94 -10.04
C SER A 104 23.86 -10.25 -8.67
N SER A 105 24.63 -9.31 -8.09
CA SER A 105 25.12 -9.45 -6.72
C SER A 105 24.02 -9.29 -5.68
N ILE A 106 22.87 -8.70 -6.02
CA ILE A 106 21.67 -8.67 -5.18
C ILE A 106 21.09 -10.09 -5.17
N THR A 107 21.19 -10.76 -4.04
CA THR A 107 20.80 -12.18 -3.87
C THR A 107 19.42 -12.33 -3.25
N ASN A 108 19.00 -11.37 -2.44
CA ASN A 108 17.66 -11.32 -1.86
C ASN A 108 17.27 -9.88 -1.51
N VAL A 109 15.97 -9.65 -1.43
CA VAL A 109 15.35 -8.42 -0.90
C VAL A 109 14.24 -8.83 0.02
N GLU A 110 14.17 -8.18 1.19
CA GLU A 110 13.09 -8.30 2.14
C GLU A 110 12.51 -6.92 2.43
N ILE A 111 11.21 -6.84 2.57
CA ILE A 111 10.49 -5.61 2.92
C ILE A 111 9.63 -5.89 4.15
N GLU A 112 9.72 -5.00 5.12
CA GLU A 112 8.86 -4.98 6.30
C GLU A 112 8.22 -3.62 6.50
N PHE A 113 7.06 -3.63 7.15
CA PHE A 113 6.38 -2.43 7.61
C PHE A 113 6.25 -2.47 9.13
N TYR A 114 6.39 -1.32 9.76
CA TYR A 114 6.28 -1.16 11.21
C TYR A 114 5.24 -0.09 11.54
N HIS A 115 4.54 -0.27 12.66
CA HIS A 115 3.81 0.82 13.27
C HIS A 115 4.77 1.84 13.91
N VAL A 116 4.28 3.07 14.12
CA VAL A 116 5.01 4.06 14.91
C VAL A 116 4.83 3.73 16.39
N PHE A 117 5.93 3.79 17.16
CA PHE A 117 5.87 3.61 18.62
C PHE A 117 4.76 4.48 19.26
N PRO A 118 3.91 3.94 20.18
CA PRO A 118 4.08 2.66 20.88
C PRO A 118 3.42 1.43 20.24
N GLY A 119 2.96 1.52 18.99
CA GLY A 119 2.39 0.36 18.29
C GLY A 119 3.41 -0.80 18.26
N ASP A 120 2.97 -2.01 18.55
CA ASP A 120 3.76 -3.25 18.55
C ASP A 120 5.05 -3.19 19.39
N SER A 121 5.01 -2.42 20.48
CA SER A 121 6.16 -2.18 21.34
C SER A 121 5.87 -2.49 22.81
N ASP A 122 6.89 -2.95 23.54
CA ASP A 122 6.86 -3.02 25.00
C ASP A 122 7.05 -1.62 25.60
N THR A 123 5.95 -0.99 25.98
CA THR A 123 5.95 0.36 26.56
C THR A 123 6.56 0.42 27.96
N ASN A 124 6.74 -0.72 28.64
CA ASN A 124 7.36 -0.79 29.98
C ASN A 124 8.89 -0.90 29.92
N ARG A 125 9.44 -1.10 28.73
CA ARG A 125 10.88 -1.17 28.53
C ARG A 125 11.56 0.14 28.84
N THR A 126 12.76 0.06 29.42
CA THR A 126 13.66 1.21 29.52
C THR A 126 14.64 1.15 28.35
N PRO A 127 14.50 2.05 27.36
CA PRO A 127 15.39 2.01 26.19
C PRO A 127 16.78 2.51 26.51
N ASN A 128 17.78 1.97 25.80
CA ASN A 128 19.18 2.44 25.87
C ASN A 128 19.46 3.56 24.84
N VAL A 129 18.43 4.20 24.37
CA VAL A 129 18.47 5.22 23.32
C VAL A 129 17.92 6.55 23.83
N PRO A 130 18.23 7.69 23.20
CA PRO A 130 17.77 8.99 23.66
C PRO A 130 16.26 9.14 23.72
N THR A 131 15.53 8.52 22.80
CA THR A 131 14.07 8.52 22.75
C THR A 131 13.55 7.34 21.93
N ARG A 132 12.34 6.89 22.26
CA ARG A 132 11.54 5.98 21.43
C ARG A 132 10.35 6.71 20.79
N ALA A 133 10.11 7.97 21.17
CA ALA A 133 9.01 8.74 20.60
C ALA A 133 9.19 8.86 19.08
N ASN A 134 8.18 8.42 18.33
CA ASN A 134 8.15 8.40 16.87
C ASN A 134 9.16 7.43 16.22
N SER A 135 9.70 6.45 16.94
CA SER A 135 10.49 5.37 16.33
C SER A 135 9.59 4.35 15.65
N PRO A 136 10.15 3.47 14.80
CA PRO A 136 9.46 2.22 14.47
C PRO A 136 9.16 1.40 15.72
N GLY A 137 8.16 0.52 15.65
CA GLY A 137 7.83 -0.44 16.70
C GLY A 137 8.93 -1.47 16.95
N ASP A 138 8.75 -2.31 17.97
CA ASP A 138 9.72 -3.37 18.33
C ASP A 138 9.74 -4.48 17.28
N VAL A 139 8.56 -4.77 16.72
CA VAL A 139 8.34 -5.83 15.73
C VAL A 139 7.59 -5.28 14.51
N GLU A 140 7.74 -5.97 13.41
CA GLU A 140 7.03 -5.69 12.17
C GLU A 140 5.54 -5.99 12.28
N ILE A 141 4.74 -5.38 11.41
CA ILE A 141 3.30 -5.63 11.31
C ILE A 141 3.09 -7.06 10.84
N ALA A 142 2.35 -7.85 11.62
CA ALA A 142 2.04 -9.23 11.29
C ALA A 142 1.39 -9.34 9.89
N GLY A 143 1.98 -10.17 9.02
CA GLY A 143 1.49 -10.39 7.65
C GLY A 143 1.90 -9.33 6.63
N ALA A 144 2.63 -8.27 7.03
CA ALA A 144 3.12 -7.24 6.10
C ALA A 144 4.56 -7.47 5.61
N THR A 145 5.25 -8.51 6.06
CA THR A 145 6.57 -8.90 5.56
C THR A 145 6.46 -9.55 4.18
N ARG A 146 7.34 -9.15 3.28
CA ARG A 146 7.52 -9.75 1.95
C ARG A 146 8.99 -10.03 1.70
N ASP A 147 9.29 -11.23 1.23
CA ASP A 147 10.65 -11.71 1.06
C ASP A 147 10.82 -12.46 -0.26
N GLY A 148 11.87 -12.12 -1.00
CA GLY A 148 12.22 -12.75 -2.27
C GLY A 148 12.53 -14.24 -2.13
N ALA A 149 13.19 -14.64 -1.05
CA ALA A 149 13.53 -16.04 -0.80
C ALA A 149 12.30 -16.91 -0.51
N SER A 150 11.26 -16.32 0.12
CA SER A 150 9.97 -17.00 0.35
C SER A 150 9.04 -16.94 -0.87
N GLY A 151 9.38 -16.14 -1.90
CA GLY A 151 8.55 -15.93 -3.09
C GLY A 151 7.36 -14.99 -2.88
N THR A 152 7.31 -14.27 -1.75
CA THR A 152 6.25 -13.30 -1.46
C THR A 152 6.54 -11.91 -2.05
N LEU A 153 7.72 -11.72 -2.64
CA LEU A 153 8.03 -10.62 -3.55
C LEU A 153 8.91 -11.09 -4.70
N SER A 154 8.85 -10.39 -5.82
CA SER A 154 9.85 -10.42 -6.87
C SER A 154 10.55 -9.08 -6.95
N PHE A 155 11.84 -9.08 -7.33
CA PHE A 155 12.61 -7.84 -7.42
C PHE A 155 13.46 -7.78 -8.68
N GLY A 156 13.77 -6.55 -9.07
CA GLY A 156 14.74 -6.23 -10.12
C GLY A 156 15.52 -4.97 -9.74
N ALA A 157 16.66 -4.78 -10.34
CA ALA A 157 17.47 -3.59 -10.13
C ALA A 157 17.89 -2.95 -11.45
N THR A 158 17.95 -1.61 -11.46
CA THR A 158 18.40 -0.83 -12.61
C THR A 158 19.52 0.09 -12.19
N LEU A 159 20.62 0.10 -12.94
CA LEU A 159 21.71 1.02 -12.74
C LEU A 159 21.29 2.44 -13.17
N VAL A 160 21.36 3.39 -12.24
CA VAL A 160 21.05 4.81 -12.48
C VAL A 160 22.32 5.59 -12.77
N SER A 161 23.41 5.31 -12.01
CA SER A 161 24.70 5.98 -12.18
C SER A 161 25.84 5.04 -11.80
N ALA A 162 26.85 4.97 -12.64
CA ALA A 162 28.05 4.17 -12.38
C ALA A 162 28.97 4.77 -11.29
N SER A 163 28.72 5.98 -10.85
CA SER A 163 29.48 6.61 -9.76
C SER A 163 28.65 7.71 -9.10
N PHE A 164 28.51 7.59 -7.80
CA PHE A 164 27.79 8.57 -6.97
C PHE A 164 28.46 8.63 -5.60
N LYS A 165 28.56 9.84 -5.06
CA LYS A 165 29.16 10.06 -3.75
C LYS A 165 28.12 10.61 -2.79
N ALA A 166 27.87 9.88 -1.70
CA ALA A 166 27.22 10.43 -0.52
C ALA A 166 28.29 11.07 0.38
N THR A 167 27.97 12.21 0.99
CA THR A 167 28.94 12.98 1.80
C THR A 167 29.18 12.36 3.17
N ASN A 168 28.27 11.50 3.63
CA ASN A 168 28.42 10.75 4.87
C ASN A 168 27.78 9.36 4.72
N SER A 169 28.10 8.46 5.66
CA SER A 169 27.52 7.14 5.73
C SER A 169 27.31 6.68 7.19
N VAL A 170 26.37 5.76 7.39
CA VAL A 170 26.16 5.07 8.66
C VAL A 170 26.10 3.58 8.39
N VAL A 171 27.16 2.88 8.76
CA VAL A 171 27.37 1.45 8.49
C VAL A 171 27.54 0.66 9.78
N ASN A 172 28.51 1.04 10.61
CA ASN A 172 28.86 0.38 11.87
C ASN A 172 28.75 1.30 13.08
N GLY A 173 28.53 2.58 12.87
CA GLY A 173 28.49 3.63 13.88
C GLY A 173 27.26 3.62 14.79
N ILE A 174 26.67 2.46 15.02
CA ILE A 174 25.50 2.27 15.90
C ILE A 174 26.00 1.77 17.25
N ASN A 175 26.06 2.68 18.25
CA ASN A 175 26.57 2.32 19.57
C ASN A 175 25.55 2.57 20.68
N PRO A 176 24.82 1.53 21.14
CA PRO A 176 23.77 1.68 22.14
C PRO A 176 24.29 1.90 23.57
N GLY A 177 25.52 1.59 23.84
CA GLY A 177 26.06 1.56 25.20
C GLY A 177 26.65 2.88 25.73
N GLN A 178 26.77 3.90 24.87
CA GLN A 178 27.42 5.18 25.21
C GLN A 178 26.69 6.35 24.54
N THR A 179 27.39 7.41 24.17
CA THR A 179 26.78 8.44 23.35
C THR A 179 26.53 7.89 21.95
N PRO A 180 25.29 7.96 21.41
CA PRO A 180 25.00 7.47 20.07
C PRO A 180 25.70 8.29 18.98
N PHE A 181 26.16 9.48 19.29
CA PHE A 181 26.85 10.34 18.35
C PHE A 181 28.22 9.78 17.97
N THR A 182 28.37 9.41 16.71
CA THR A 182 29.66 8.97 16.12
C THR A 182 30.10 9.90 14.97
N GLY A 183 29.19 10.72 14.44
CA GLY A 183 29.39 11.52 13.26
C GLY A 183 29.22 10.77 11.94
N GLY A 184 29.02 9.46 11.99
CA GLY A 184 29.05 8.57 10.84
C GLY A 184 30.47 8.20 10.40
N GLU A 185 30.60 7.38 9.35
CA GLU A 185 31.88 6.89 8.81
C GLU A 185 32.42 7.76 7.67
N GLY A 186 31.80 8.90 7.39
CA GLY A 186 32.25 9.84 6.34
C GLY A 186 31.77 9.44 4.95
N ALA A 187 32.40 10.06 3.95
CA ALA A 187 31.93 9.95 2.57
C ALA A 187 32.13 8.55 1.99
N VAL A 188 31.14 8.08 1.24
CA VAL A 188 31.16 6.81 0.52
C VAL A 188 30.85 7.04 -0.97
N THR A 189 31.48 6.24 -1.83
CA THR A 189 31.21 6.24 -3.28
C THR A 189 30.78 4.84 -3.70
N GLY A 190 29.75 4.77 -4.53
CA GLY A 190 29.21 3.52 -5.07
C GLY A 190 28.50 3.73 -6.40
N GLU A 191 27.90 2.69 -6.91
CA GLU A 191 27.03 2.72 -8.08
C GLU A 191 25.58 2.89 -7.61
N VAL A 192 24.87 3.90 -8.12
CA VAL A 192 23.46 4.10 -7.78
C VAL A 192 22.60 3.10 -8.53
N VAL A 193 21.81 2.35 -7.77
CA VAL A 193 20.80 1.48 -8.31
C VAL A 193 19.43 1.81 -7.72
N THR A 194 18.39 1.71 -8.56
CA THR A 194 17.01 1.64 -8.10
C THR A 194 16.60 0.18 -8.09
N VAL A 195 16.20 -0.30 -6.92
CA VAL A 195 15.59 -1.61 -6.74
C VAL A 195 14.09 -1.43 -6.83
N THR A 196 13.44 -2.23 -7.67
CA THR A 196 11.98 -2.30 -7.80
C THR A 196 11.53 -3.64 -7.27
N VAL A 197 10.54 -3.65 -6.39
CA VAL A 197 9.92 -4.86 -5.85
C VAL A 197 8.44 -4.88 -6.20
N THR A 198 7.93 -6.07 -6.52
CA THR A 198 6.49 -6.32 -6.71
C THR A 198 6.06 -7.33 -5.66
N PHE A 199 5.04 -6.99 -4.89
CA PHE A 199 4.52 -7.81 -3.79
C PHE A 199 3.51 -8.85 -4.28
N ASN A 200 3.60 -10.07 -3.75
CA ASN A 200 2.65 -11.15 -4.02
C ASN A 200 2.50 -12.08 -2.80
N PRO A 201 1.41 -11.96 -2.02
CA PRO A 201 0.30 -11.03 -2.20
C PRO A 201 0.71 -9.57 -1.96
N ALA A 202 -0.09 -8.63 -2.44
CA ALA A 202 0.03 -7.21 -2.13
C ALA A 202 -0.05 -6.96 -0.61
N VAL A 203 0.36 -5.78 -0.15
CA VAL A 203 0.33 -5.39 1.27
C VAL A 203 -0.81 -4.42 1.50
N ALA A 204 -1.81 -4.82 2.28
CA ALA A 204 -2.90 -3.94 2.70
C ALA A 204 -2.49 -3.17 3.97
N LEU A 205 -2.66 -1.85 3.96
CA LEU A 205 -2.44 -0.98 5.10
C LEU A 205 -3.64 -0.07 5.31
N PRO A 206 -4.31 -0.12 6.47
CA PRO A 206 -5.29 0.88 6.87
C PRO A 206 -4.74 2.31 6.87
N ALA A 207 -5.62 3.32 6.97
CA ALA A 207 -5.16 4.68 7.21
C ALA A 207 -4.31 4.73 8.49
N GLY A 208 -3.12 5.33 8.40
CA GLY A 208 -2.18 5.32 9.52
C GLY A 208 -0.83 5.92 9.19
N HIS A 209 0.07 5.81 10.15
CA HIS A 209 1.46 6.22 10.03
C HIS A 209 2.34 4.98 10.20
N TYR A 210 3.23 4.74 9.26
CA TYR A 210 4.01 3.51 9.14
C TYR A 210 5.47 3.81 8.85
N PHE A 211 6.32 2.82 9.09
CA PHE A 211 7.67 2.78 8.59
C PHE A 211 7.82 1.69 7.54
N PHE A 212 8.51 2.01 6.47
CA PHE A 212 8.96 1.11 5.41
C PHE A 212 10.42 0.75 5.64
N ARG A 213 10.74 -0.54 5.69
CA ARG A 213 12.09 -1.07 5.92
C ARG A 213 12.47 -2.02 4.79
N PRO A 214 13.27 -1.60 3.82
CA PRO A 214 13.88 -2.48 2.84
C PRO A 214 15.19 -3.07 3.40
N GLU A 215 15.45 -4.32 3.13
CA GLU A 215 16.69 -5.01 3.46
C GLU A 215 17.21 -5.72 2.21
N VAL A 216 18.51 -5.54 1.90
CA VAL A 216 19.12 -6.07 0.68
C VAL A 216 20.31 -6.95 1.01
N ALA A 217 20.22 -8.23 0.63
CA ALA A 217 21.31 -9.18 0.70
C ALA A 217 22.17 -9.10 -0.56
N LEU A 218 23.48 -8.90 -0.37
CA LEU A 218 24.45 -8.98 -1.44
C LEU A 218 25.33 -10.22 -1.30
N GLY A 219 25.73 -10.81 -2.43
CA GLY A 219 26.72 -11.89 -2.43
C GLY A 219 28.10 -11.43 -1.95
N ARG A 220 28.40 -10.11 -2.05
CA ARG A 220 29.62 -9.48 -1.54
C ARG A 220 29.43 -7.98 -1.34
N GLY A 221 29.89 -7.46 -0.21
CA GLY A 221 29.74 -6.06 0.18
C GLY A 221 28.36 -5.75 0.72
N ASP A 222 28.05 -4.48 0.85
CA ASP A 222 26.84 -3.98 1.49
C ASP A 222 26.07 -3.06 0.56
N PHE A 223 24.74 -3.11 0.65
CA PHE A 223 23.85 -2.13 0.05
C PHE A 223 23.64 -0.99 1.03
N LEU A 224 23.77 0.24 0.55
CA LEU A 224 23.54 1.43 1.36
C LEU A 224 22.37 2.22 0.80
N TRP A 225 21.28 2.31 1.54
CA TRP A 225 20.11 3.07 1.16
C TRP A 225 20.43 4.58 1.23
N LEU A 226 20.08 5.33 0.19
CA LEU A 226 20.42 6.75 0.07
C LEU A 226 19.35 7.64 0.69
N SER A 227 19.79 8.76 1.27
CA SER A 227 18.93 9.83 1.75
C SER A 227 18.26 10.60 0.61
N ALA A 228 17.05 11.09 0.88
CA ALA A 228 16.29 12.00 0.04
C ALA A 228 16.05 13.34 0.76
N PRO A 229 15.70 14.42 0.03
CA PRO A 229 15.47 15.73 0.63
C PRO A 229 14.18 15.76 1.48
N ARG A 230 14.14 16.68 2.43
CA ARG A 230 12.92 17.06 3.15
C ARG A 230 12.50 18.47 2.73
N PRO A 231 11.20 18.79 2.77
CA PRO A 231 10.04 17.94 3.02
C PRO A 231 9.77 16.95 1.90
N ILE A 232 8.85 15.99 2.12
CA ILE A 232 8.35 15.09 1.07
C ILE A 232 7.77 15.92 -0.06
N VAL A 233 8.20 15.65 -1.29
CA VAL A 233 7.81 16.42 -2.49
C VAL A 233 6.58 15.82 -3.17
N ALA A 234 6.17 14.60 -2.81
CA ALA A 234 5.05 13.90 -3.42
C ALA A 234 3.72 14.63 -3.15
N PRO A 235 2.89 14.85 -4.18
CA PRO A 235 1.62 15.52 -4.02
C PRO A 235 0.64 14.69 -3.15
N GLY A 236 -0.04 15.38 -2.23
CA GLY A 236 -1.19 14.84 -1.51
C GLY A 236 -0.90 14.02 -0.26
N THR A 237 0.35 13.78 0.10
CA THR A 237 0.67 13.06 1.33
C THR A 237 0.99 14.06 2.44
N PRO A 238 0.13 14.22 3.47
CA PRO A 238 0.46 15.10 4.58
C PRO A 238 1.61 14.49 5.36
N PHE A 239 2.75 15.10 5.31
CA PHE A 239 3.85 14.78 6.19
C PHE A 239 3.59 15.41 7.55
N LEU A 240 3.30 14.59 8.54
CA LEU A 240 3.07 15.03 9.91
C LEU A 240 4.39 14.95 10.69
N GLY A 241 5.08 16.11 10.74
CA GLY A 241 6.10 16.39 11.73
C GLY A 241 7.35 15.54 11.63
N ASP A 242 8.06 15.41 12.66
CA ASP A 242 9.44 15.02 12.85
C ASP A 242 9.74 13.53 12.76
N LEU A 243 8.97 12.73 12.04
CA LEU A 243 9.41 11.41 11.70
C LEU A 243 10.56 11.52 10.70
N GLN A 244 11.49 10.62 10.81
CA GLN A 244 12.74 10.67 10.09
C GLN A 244 13.28 9.26 9.93
N THR A 245 14.33 9.10 9.17
CA THR A 245 14.99 7.80 8.99
C THR A 245 15.64 7.32 10.29
N TRP A 246 15.33 6.11 10.69
CA TRP A 246 15.85 5.42 11.86
C TRP A 246 16.69 4.22 11.48
N ILE A 247 17.58 3.79 12.38
CA ILE A 247 18.43 2.62 12.21
C ILE A 247 18.55 1.83 13.49
N ARG A 248 18.63 0.51 13.37
CA ARG A 248 19.04 -0.41 14.44
C ARG A 248 19.91 -1.53 13.89
N ASN A 249 20.56 -2.25 14.77
CA ASN A 249 21.18 -3.54 14.49
C ASN A 249 20.80 -4.55 15.59
N ASP A 250 21.17 -5.82 15.42
CA ASP A 250 20.87 -6.88 16.40
C ASP A 250 21.33 -6.56 17.83
N ALA A 251 22.39 -5.77 18.00
CA ALA A 251 22.91 -5.40 19.32
C ALA A 251 22.08 -4.28 19.97
N LEU A 252 21.36 -3.47 19.19
CA LEU A 252 20.49 -2.40 19.66
C LEU A 252 19.03 -2.87 19.78
N ALA A 253 18.66 -3.85 18.97
CA ALA A 253 17.29 -4.34 18.90
C ALA A 253 16.70 -4.61 20.30
N PRO A 254 15.43 -4.27 20.49
CA PRO A 254 14.46 -3.76 19.52
C PRO A 254 14.44 -2.22 19.42
N ASP A 255 15.33 -1.51 20.12
CA ASP A 255 15.39 -0.05 20.08
C ASP A 255 15.98 0.47 18.75
N TRP A 256 15.69 1.72 18.44
CA TRP A 256 16.12 2.40 17.23
C TRP A 256 16.83 3.73 17.56
N LEU A 257 17.71 4.18 16.68
CA LEU A 257 18.36 5.49 16.72
C LEU A 257 17.99 6.32 15.49
N ARG A 258 17.79 7.63 15.70
CA ARG A 258 17.58 8.60 14.61
C ARG A 258 18.93 8.87 13.94
N ILE A 259 19.05 8.53 12.68
CA ILE A 259 20.33 8.64 11.97
C ILE A 259 20.81 10.08 11.92
N GLY A 260 19.96 10.99 11.47
CA GLY A 260 20.32 12.40 11.30
C GLY A 260 20.44 13.18 12.59
N THR A 261 19.73 12.78 13.64
CA THR A 261 19.66 13.49 14.90
C THR A 261 20.62 12.92 15.95
N ASP A 262 20.62 11.60 16.15
CA ASP A 262 21.38 10.96 17.23
C ASP A 262 22.80 10.59 16.80
N ILE A 263 22.98 10.17 15.53
CA ILE A 263 24.24 9.59 15.06
C ILE A 263 25.10 10.63 14.35
N THR A 264 24.55 11.34 13.35
CA THR A 264 25.34 12.21 12.46
C THR A 264 25.24 13.69 12.79
N HIS A 265 24.23 14.14 13.51
CA HIS A 265 23.90 15.56 13.76
C HIS A 265 23.71 16.40 12.48
N GLN A 266 23.37 15.75 11.36
CA GLN A 266 23.08 16.44 10.08
C GLN A 266 21.63 16.91 9.96
N GLY A 267 20.81 16.63 10.98
CA GLY A 267 19.38 16.91 10.99
C GLY A 267 18.53 15.80 10.35
N PRO A 268 17.22 15.84 10.55
CA PRO A 268 16.30 14.85 10.00
C PRO A 268 16.35 14.79 8.46
N PHE A 269 16.15 13.62 7.90
CA PHE A 269 16.05 13.39 6.46
C PHE A 269 15.12 12.19 6.18
N ASN A 270 14.70 12.04 4.93
CA ASN A 270 14.04 10.85 4.43
C ASN A 270 15.04 9.98 3.68
N ALA A 271 14.79 8.68 3.62
CA ALA A 271 15.44 7.80 2.67
C ALA A 271 14.72 7.85 1.30
N ALA A 272 15.40 7.51 0.22
CA ALA A 272 14.87 7.59 -1.14
C ALA A 272 14.04 6.34 -1.49
N PHE A 273 12.70 6.45 -1.48
CA PHE A 273 11.80 5.37 -1.87
C PHE A 273 10.48 5.88 -2.44
N SER A 274 9.75 4.98 -3.08
CA SER A 274 8.37 5.21 -3.48
C SER A 274 7.55 3.93 -3.31
N LEU A 275 6.25 4.12 -3.10
CA LEU A 275 5.24 3.05 -3.02
C LEU A 275 4.14 3.34 -4.02
N SER A 276 3.62 2.31 -4.67
CA SER A 276 2.47 2.41 -5.55
C SER A 276 1.50 1.26 -5.31
N GLY A 277 0.23 1.55 -5.54
CA GLY A 277 -0.86 0.64 -5.29
C GLY A 277 -2.20 1.25 -5.64
N GLU A 278 -3.23 0.81 -4.97
CA GLU A 278 -4.60 1.25 -5.16
C GLU A 278 -5.27 1.53 -3.82
N THR A 279 -6.36 2.29 -3.85
CA THR A 279 -7.21 2.51 -2.68
C THR A 279 -8.02 1.25 -2.38
N ASP A 280 -8.42 1.13 -1.11
CA ASP A 280 -9.23 0.06 -0.56
C ASP A 280 -10.19 0.73 0.44
N GLU A 281 -11.37 1.19 -0.06
CA GLU A 281 -12.24 2.11 0.66
C GLU A 281 -12.77 1.54 1.98
N ASP A 282 -13.07 0.24 2.01
CA ASP A 282 -13.62 -0.43 3.19
C ASP A 282 -12.57 -1.14 4.06
N GLY A 283 -11.34 -1.28 3.56
CA GLY A 283 -10.21 -1.81 4.31
C GLY A 283 -10.24 -3.32 4.50
N ASP A 284 -10.80 -4.05 3.56
CA ASP A 284 -10.89 -5.51 3.60
C ASP A 284 -9.68 -6.23 2.98
N GLY A 285 -8.79 -5.46 2.34
CA GLY A 285 -7.55 -5.95 1.72
C GLY A 285 -7.67 -6.23 0.23
N VAL A 286 -8.84 -6.01 -0.37
CA VAL A 286 -9.06 -6.10 -1.82
C VAL A 286 -9.18 -4.68 -2.38
N PRO A 287 -8.38 -4.30 -3.39
CA PRO A 287 -8.44 -2.94 -3.93
C PRO A 287 -9.79 -2.65 -4.58
N ASP A 288 -10.25 -1.38 -4.49
CA ASP A 288 -11.54 -0.92 -5.03
C ASP A 288 -11.78 -1.37 -6.48
N SER A 289 -10.71 -1.52 -7.28
CA SER A 289 -10.78 -1.97 -8.68
C SER A 289 -11.19 -3.43 -8.85
N ALA A 290 -10.91 -4.27 -7.86
CA ALA A 290 -11.17 -5.71 -7.86
C ALA A 290 -12.31 -6.09 -6.92
N ASP A 291 -12.72 -5.18 -6.02
CA ASP A 291 -13.76 -5.43 -5.02
C ASP A 291 -15.16 -5.44 -5.65
N LEU A 292 -15.82 -6.59 -5.56
CA LEU A 292 -17.21 -6.79 -5.98
C LEU A 292 -18.21 -6.61 -4.83
N CYS A 293 -17.74 -6.49 -3.61
CA CYS A 293 -18.54 -6.40 -2.39
C CYS A 293 -18.21 -5.17 -1.53
N PRO A 294 -18.30 -3.95 -2.09
CA PRO A 294 -17.90 -2.73 -1.38
C PRO A 294 -18.69 -2.55 -0.08
N GLY A 295 -18.00 -2.10 0.96
CA GLY A 295 -18.56 -1.87 2.28
C GLY A 295 -18.50 -3.11 3.18
N THR A 296 -17.56 -3.99 2.98
CA THR A 296 -17.24 -5.10 3.86
C THR A 296 -16.84 -4.58 5.25
N PRO A 297 -17.42 -5.10 6.35
CA PRO A 297 -17.03 -4.66 7.69
C PRO A 297 -15.56 -4.95 7.95
N SER A 298 -14.84 -3.97 8.49
CA SER A 298 -13.42 -4.10 8.82
C SER A 298 -13.13 -5.34 9.67
N GLY A 299 -12.10 -6.11 9.29
CA GLY A 299 -11.71 -7.35 9.94
C GLY A 299 -12.50 -8.59 9.52
N SER A 300 -13.41 -8.46 8.56
CA SER A 300 -14.05 -9.63 7.94
C SER A 300 -13.03 -10.42 7.13
N ILE A 301 -13.20 -11.74 7.09
CA ILE A 301 -12.49 -12.59 6.16
C ILE A 301 -13.23 -12.53 4.82
N VAL A 302 -12.53 -12.19 3.75
CA VAL A 302 -13.08 -12.04 2.40
C VAL A 302 -12.40 -12.98 1.41
N ASP A 303 -13.08 -13.28 0.31
CA ASP A 303 -12.49 -13.96 -0.84
C ASP A 303 -11.71 -12.99 -1.74
N ALA A 304 -11.25 -13.47 -2.88
CA ALA A 304 -10.48 -12.67 -3.83
C ALA A 304 -11.28 -11.53 -4.48
N ASP A 305 -12.60 -11.56 -4.39
CA ASP A 305 -13.54 -10.57 -4.91
C ASP A 305 -13.99 -9.56 -3.83
N GLY A 306 -13.38 -9.57 -2.63
CA GLY A 306 -13.73 -8.69 -1.50
C GLY A 306 -15.01 -9.11 -0.76
N CYS A 307 -15.56 -10.29 -1.05
CA CYS A 307 -16.85 -10.70 -0.48
C CYS A 307 -16.67 -11.54 0.80
N SER A 308 -17.28 -11.11 1.89
CA SER A 308 -17.43 -11.94 3.09
C SER A 308 -18.56 -12.97 2.95
N ILE A 309 -18.54 -14.01 3.77
CA ILE A 309 -19.61 -15.03 3.79
C ILE A 309 -20.99 -14.39 4.03
N ASP A 310 -21.06 -13.34 4.86
CA ASP A 310 -22.32 -12.63 5.14
C ASP A 310 -22.82 -11.81 3.94
N GLN A 311 -21.93 -11.34 3.07
CA GLN A 311 -22.30 -10.64 1.83
C GLN A 311 -22.68 -11.62 0.71
N ILE A 312 -22.04 -12.80 0.66
CA ILE A 312 -22.41 -13.89 -0.26
C ILE A 312 -23.77 -14.49 0.11
N ALA A 313 -24.04 -14.63 1.40
CA ALA A 313 -25.29 -15.19 1.93
C ALA A 313 -25.96 -14.26 2.97
N PRO A 314 -26.44 -13.06 2.55
CA PRO A 314 -27.06 -12.12 3.48
C PRO A 314 -28.32 -12.69 4.13
N CYS A 315 -28.52 -12.43 5.42
CA CYS A 315 -29.68 -12.92 6.16
C CYS A 315 -31.02 -12.43 5.57
N ALA A 316 -31.04 -11.22 5.01
CA ALA A 316 -32.24 -10.58 4.45
C ALA A 316 -32.77 -11.23 3.15
N GLY A 317 -31.90 -11.88 2.38
CA GLY A 317 -32.21 -12.49 1.09
C GLY A 317 -30.95 -12.83 0.31
N PRO A 318 -31.03 -13.58 -0.81
CA PRO A 318 -29.88 -13.91 -1.62
C PRO A 318 -29.21 -12.65 -2.21
N ALA A 319 -27.90 -12.66 -2.42
CA ALA A 319 -27.14 -11.55 -3.02
C ALA A 319 -27.68 -11.15 -4.41
N SER A 320 -28.27 -12.08 -5.16
CA SER A 320 -28.96 -11.81 -6.41
C SER A 320 -30.29 -11.03 -6.27
N GLY A 321 -30.69 -10.69 -5.05
CA GLY A 321 -31.91 -9.95 -4.72
C GLY A 321 -33.11 -10.85 -4.39
N GLY A 322 -34.12 -10.22 -3.77
CA GLY A 322 -35.35 -10.91 -3.37
C GLY A 322 -35.30 -11.53 -1.96
N LYS A 323 -36.14 -12.54 -1.71
CA LYS A 323 -36.20 -13.23 -0.43
C LYS A 323 -35.79 -14.69 -0.58
N TRP A 324 -35.18 -15.25 0.47
CA TRP A 324 -34.94 -16.68 0.55
C TRP A 324 -36.26 -17.46 0.41
N LYS A 325 -36.29 -18.53 -0.37
CA LYS A 325 -37.48 -19.42 -0.46
C LYS A 325 -37.82 -20.02 0.89
N ASN A 326 -36.82 -20.36 1.66
CA ASN A 326 -36.93 -20.91 3.01
C ASN A 326 -35.58 -20.89 3.71
N HIS A 327 -35.56 -21.18 5.01
CA HIS A 327 -34.34 -21.27 5.82
C HIS A 327 -33.33 -22.29 5.29
N GLY A 328 -33.79 -23.42 4.74
CA GLY A 328 -32.87 -24.42 4.16
C GLY A 328 -32.07 -23.91 2.96
N GLN A 329 -32.67 -23.06 2.11
CA GLN A 329 -31.94 -22.43 1.02
C GLN A 329 -30.83 -21.48 1.55
N TYR A 330 -31.14 -20.66 2.56
CA TYR A 330 -30.15 -19.81 3.21
C TYR A 330 -28.97 -20.63 3.75
N VAL A 331 -29.28 -21.67 4.58
CA VAL A 331 -28.23 -22.52 5.17
C VAL A 331 -27.39 -23.22 4.08
N SER A 332 -28.02 -23.71 3.01
CA SER A 332 -27.31 -24.33 1.89
C SER A 332 -26.35 -23.35 1.21
N THR A 333 -26.76 -22.09 1.02
CA THR A 333 -25.86 -21.06 0.43
C THR A 333 -24.68 -20.77 1.35
N VAL A 334 -24.91 -20.65 2.67
CA VAL A 334 -23.83 -20.48 3.65
C VAL A 334 -22.86 -21.68 3.61
N VAL A 335 -23.36 -22.91 3.51
CA VAL A 335 -22.52 -24.12 3.44
C VAL A 335 -21.60 -24.07 2.20
N HIS A 336 -22.12 -23.66 1.03
CA HIS A 336 -21.31 -23.54 -0.17
C HIS A 336 -20.25 -22.47 -0.03
N ALA A 337 -20.61 -21.25 0.43
CA ALA A 337 -19.64 -20.17 0.65
C ALA A 337 -18.53 -20.58 1.64
N VAL A 338 -18.91 -21.19 2.75
CA VAL A 338 -17.98 -21.70 3.77
C VAL A 338 -17.02 -22.75 3.19
N GLN A 339 -17.54 -23.65 2.33
CA GLN A 339 -16.72 -24.67 1.68
C GLN A 339 -15.66 -24.03 0.75
N GLU A 340 -16.05 -23.04 -0.05
CA GLU A 340 -15.14 -22.29 -0.92
C GLU A 340 -14.05 -21.58 -0.11
N PHE A 341 -14.41 -20.96 1.03
CA PHE A 341 -13.45 -20.30 1.92
C PHE A 341 -12.45 -21.29 2.56
N VAL A 342 -12.89 -22.52 2.90
CA VAL A 342 -11.99 -23.57 3.39
C VAL A 342 -11.06 -24.05 2.27
N GLU A 343 -11.58 -24.28 1.06
CA GLU A 343 -10.78 -24.72 -0.09
C GLU A 343 -9.70 -23.70 -0.47
N GLN A 344 -9.98 -22.41 -0.31
CA GLN A 344 -9.05 -21.31 -0.50
C GLN A 344 -8.10 -21.11 0.71
N GLY A 345 -8.32 -21.81 1.82
CA GLY A 345 -7.50 -21.68 3.03
C GLY A 345 -7.76 -20.40 3.83
N LEU A 346 -8.84 -19.68 3.56
CA LEU A 346 -9.21 -18.44 4.22
C LEU A 346 -9.72 -18.68 5.65
N ILE A 347 -10.39 -19.79 5.87
CA ILE A 347 -10.87 -20.22 7.18
C ILE A 347 -10.51 -21.67 7.46
N THR A 348 -10.42 -22.03 8.74
CA THR A 348 -10.19 -23.41 9.16
C THR A 348 -11.49 -24.23 9.11
N GLN A 349 -11.35 -25.55 9.06
CA GLN A 349 -12.51 -26.47 9.15
C GLN A 349 -13.33 -26.28 10.44
N GLU A 350 -12.68 -25.91 11.55
CA GLU A 350 -13.36 -25.64 12.81
C GLU A 350 -14.20 -24.37 12.74
N GLN A 351 -13.65 -23.28 12.16
CA GLN A 351 -14.39 -22.04 11.90
C GLN A 351 -15.57 -22.29 10.95
N ALA A 352 -15.37 -23.11 9.93
CA ALA A 352 -16.41 -23.50 8.98
C ALA A 352 -17.60 -24.15 9.68
N VAL A 353 -17.35 -25.12 10.56
CA VAL A 353 -18.41 -25.79 11.34
C VAL A 353 -19.14 -24.79 12.24
N ALA A 354 -18.45 -23.89 12.90
CA ALA A 354 -19.06 -22.87 13.75
C ALA A 354 -20.01 -21.95 12.97
N ILE A 355 -19.58 -21.47 11.80
CA ILE A 355 -20.40 -20.60 10.91
C ILE A 355 -21.66 -21.35 10.45
N VAL A 356 -21.54 -22.60 9.99
CA VAL A 356 -22.69 -23.39 9.52
C VAL A 356 -23.66 -23.67 10.66
N VAL A 357 -23.19 -23.99 11.87
CA VAL A 357 -24.02 -24.19 13.05
C VAL A 357 -24.78 -22.91 13.41
N GLN A 358 -24.10 -21.75 13.39
CA GLN A 358 -24.73 -20.46 13.63
C GLN A 358 -25.82 -20.17 12.58
N ALA A 359 -25.54 -20.39 11.30
CA ALA A 359 -26.53 -20.24 10.23
C ALA A 359 -27.76 -21.13 10.41
N ALA A 360 -27.56 -22.40 10.76
CA ALA A 360 -28.63 -23.37 11.00
C ALA A 360 -29.55 -22.99 12.20
N HIS A 361 -29.00 -22.32 13.21
CA HIS A 361 -29.77 -21.83 14.36
C HIS A 361 -30.40 -20.46 14.15
N SER A 362 -30.03 -19.74 13.09
CA SER A 362 -30.52 -18.40 12.81
C SER A 362 -32.02 -18.38 12.41
N SER A 363 -32.58 -17.18 12.38
CA SER A 363 -33.93 -16.95 11.82
C SER A 363 -33.91 -16.57 10.34
N CYS A 364 -32.73 -16.50 9.71
CA CYS A 364 -32.57 -16.09 8.32
C CYS A 364 -33.33 -17.02 7.36
N GLY A 365 -33.99 -16.43 6.37
CA GLY A 365 -34.82 -17.19 5.42
C GLY A 365 -36.09 -17.84 5.99
N ARG A 366 -36.41 -17.61 7.26
CA ARG A 366 -37.70 -18.05 7.82
C ARG A 366 -38.78 -17.06 7.40
N GLN A 367 -39.84 -17.57 6.77
CA GLN A 367 -41.02 -16.75 6.47
C GLN A 367 -41.75 -16.47 7.78
N THR A 368 -41.88 -15.22 8.17
CA THR A 368 -42.84 -14.82 9.21
C THR A 368 -44.25 -15.07 8.65
N ARG A 369 -44.98 -15.95 9.32
CA ARG A 369 -46.42 -16.22 9.01
C ARG A 369 -47.25 -14.99 9.35
#